data_d5602da3b0d9b33116bc7beeb0723de4
#
_entry.id   d5602da3b0d9b33116bc7beeb0723de4
#
_cell.length_a   1.000
_cell.length_b   1.000
_cell.length_c   1.000
_cell.angle_alpha   90.00
_cell.angle_beta   90.00
_cell.angle_gamma   90.00
#
_symmetry.space_group_name_H-M   'P 1'
#
loop_
_entity.id
_entity.type
_entity.pdbx_description
1 polymer ?
#
loop_
_entity_poly.entity_id
_entity_poly.type
_entity_poly.pdbx_seq_one_letter_code
_entity_poly.pdbx_strand_id
1 'polypeptide(L)'
;MKGDFARVTFDSTLHYSQVFQQQGRVALEADWNEQASIQLNLLRTLAMDLVGPCWAAGSGFGFTVAPKLPDWSLTPGHFYVDGILCINEGACTFGTQPNMPTPDTITGNDGSSGQPASFALWLDVWERHLCAMEAPGIADVALNGIDTASRAQVIWQMRMLDLDPELSTASLADVRTALGLRKDLDAATLKQDLADIDALANALNGQGAANTTRCDALRQLVGVRATYAWPRMRAQLGPIDTDSDPCVIAADARYRGCENQLYRVEIHRGGLASTDAAPTSTSFKWSRENGSVVFPAMSNMIGRADDGSAIMTVALGTLGHDQRLGLATGDWVELVDDDYTLAQLAYPLLQVKAVDVMRRTVQLALVAGETPYQLSNDARKHPLLRRWDQRDGVAAGGDLVLVEGESFTLENGIQIRFEPGGLYATGDYWLVPARVSGQGMIEWPQLAGTPAPLPSRGMHHAAVLGTYTAAAGYVECCCRFDSLCTLLRNSATRKPLDATTGAVAKKAAVAKTTPAAKKATRKKPG
;
A
#
# COMPACT_ATOMS: atom_id res chain seq x y z
N MET A 1 -4.90 7.12 1.95
CA MET A 1 -4.79 8.58 2.01
C MET A 1 -5.39 9.06 3.33
N LYS A 2 -4.69 9.90 4.11
CA LYS A 2 -5.11 10.42 5.43
C LYS A 2 -5.50 11.89 5.26
N GLY A 3 -6.75 12.20 4.94
CA GLY A 3 -7.19 13.57 4.68
C GLY A 3 -8.64 13.77 5.04
N ASP A 4 -9.07 15.01 5.15
CA ASP A 4 -10.46 15.38 5.38
C ASP A 4 -11.26 15.21 4.09
N PHE A 5 -11.80 14.00 3.91
CA PHE A 5 -12.62 13.62 2.78
C PHE A 5 -13.99 13.16 3.27
N ALA A 6 -15.04 13.55 2.57
CA ALA A 6 -16.37 13.06 2.88
C ALA A 6 -16.51 11.56 2.60
N ARG A 7 -15.95 11.09 1.49
CA ARG A 7 -15.93 9.68 1.06
C ARG A 7 -14.96 9.46 -0.10
N VAL A 8 -14.73 8.19 -0.42
CA VAL A 8 -13.96 7.77 -1.61
C VAL A 8 -14.88 6.89 -2.45
N THR A 9 -15.28 7.37 -3.61
CA THR A 9 -16.29 6.74 -4.48
C THR A 9 -15.73 5.91 -5.61
N PHE A 10 -14.46 6.10 -5.98
CA PHE A 10 -13.83 5.34 -7.04
C PHE A 10 -13.79 3.83 -6.74
N ASP A 11 -14.38 3.05 -7.65
CA ASP A 11 -14.36 1.60 -7.68
C ASP A 11 -14.15 1.13 -9.13
N SER A 12 -13.02 0.51 -9.42
CA SER A 12 -12.66 0.03 -10.76
C SER A 12 -13.62 -1.04 -11.28
N THR A 13 -14.33 -1.77 -10.40
CA THR A 13 -15.28 -2.83 -10.78
C THR A 13 -16.58 -2.29 -11.37
N LEU A 14 -16.88 -1.01 -11.14
CA LEU A 14 -18.06 -0.34 -11.69
C LEU A 14 -17.85 0.14 -13.15
N HIS A 15 -16.60 0.09 -13.65
CA HIS A 15 -16.25 0.42 -15.03
C HIS A 15 -16.65 1.83 -15.48
N TYR A 16 -16.72 2.79 -14.55
CA TYR A 16 -17.00 4.19 -14.91
C TYR A 16 -15.85 4.78 -15.72
N SER A 17 -16.17 5.48 -16.81
CA SER A 17 -15.18 6.12 -17.70
C SER A 17 -14.98 7.61 -17.40
N GLN A 18 -15.97 8.26 -16.80
CA GLN A 18 -15.91 9.69 -16.43
C GLN A 18 -17.05 10.08 -15.50
N VAL A 19 -16.87 11.20 -14.83
CA VAL A 19 -17.89 11.85 -13.99
C VAL A 19 -18.51 13.03 -14.74
N PHE A 20 -19.84 13.12 -14.75
CA PHE A 20 -20.57 14.26 -15.32
C PHE A 20 -21.17 15.13 -14.21
N GLN A 21 -20.69 16.36 -14.10
CA GLN A 21 -21.32 17.35 -13.24
C GLN A 21 -22.68 17.77 -13.80
N GLN A 22 -23.69 17.91 -12.94
CA GLN A 22 -25.04 18.26 -13.36
C GLN A 22 -25.35 19.72 -13.07
N GLN A 23 -26.09 20.37 -13.95
CA GLN A 23 -26.50 21.77 -13.80
C GLN A 23 -27.33 21.97 -12.51
N GLY A 24 -26.98 22.97 -11.74
CA GLY A 24 -27.72 23.35 -10.52
C GLY A 24 -27.56 22.38 -9.36
N ARG A 25 -26.55 21.49 -9.39
CA ARG A 25 -26.20 20.60 -8.27
C ARG A 25 -24.99 21.14 -7.52
N VAL A 26 -24.87 20.73 -6.26
CA VAL A 26 -23.69 21.05 -5.44
C VAL A 26 -22.50 20.24 -5.97
N ALA A 27 -21.37 20.91 -6.16
CA ALA A 27 -20.11 20.24 -6.49
C ALA A 27 -19.54 19.59 -5.22
N LEU A 28 -19.20 18.30 -5.30
CA LEU A 28 -18.59 17.55 -4.20
C LEU A 28 -17.11 17.27 -4.53
N GLU A 29 -16.26 17.32 -3.51
CA GLU A 29 -14.84 16.96 -3.66
C GLU A 29 -14.67 15.48 -4.10
N ALA A 30 -15.58 14.60 -3.63
CA ALA A 30 -15.57 13.18 -4.00
C ALA A 30 -15.69 12.96 -5.51
N ASP A 31 -16.52 13.75 -6.21
CA ASP A 31 -16.72 13.66 -7.66
C ASP A 31 -15.45 14.03 -8.43
N TRP A 32 -14.72 15.07 -7.98
CA TRP A 32 -13.43 15.48 -8.56
C TRP A 32 -12.36 14.42 -8.33
N ASN A 33 -12.28 13.88 -7.12
CA ASN A 33 -11.33 12.85 -6.77
C ASN A 33 -11.60 11.55 -7.52
N GLU A 34 -12.88 11.20 -7.74
CA GLU A 34 -13.28 10.05 -8.55
C GLU A 34 -12.86 10.23 -10.02
N GLN A 35 -13.13 11.40 -10.62
CA GLN A 35 -12.72 11.69 -12.00
C GLN A 35 -11.21 11.54 -12.19
N ALA A 36 -10.41 12.07 -11.25
CA ALA A 36 -8.96 11.93 -11.28
C ALA A 36 -8.52 10.47 -11.14
N SER A 37 -9.18 9.71 -10.26
CA SER A 37 -8.88 8.29 -10.03
C SER A 37 -9.23 7.42 -11.25
N ILE A 38 -10.34 7.70 -11.95
CA ILE A 38 -10.71 7.04 -13.21
C ILE A 38 -9.61 7.23 -14.26
N GLN A 39 -9.15 8.47 -14.46
CA GLN A 39 -8.11 8.78 -15.44
C GLN A 39 -6.78 8.13 -15.09
N LEU A 40 -6.39 8.18 -13.80
CA LEU A 40 -5.15 7.55 -13.34
C LEU A 40 -5.17 6.04 -13.52
N ASN A 41 -6.30 5.39 -13.18
CA ASN A 41 -6.50 3.95 -13.38
C ASN A 41 -6.39 3.57 -14.86
N LEU A 42 -7.01 4.34 -15.76
CA LEU A 42 -6.92 4.09 -17.21
C LEU A 42 -5.47 4.18 -17.70
N LEU A 43 -4.71 5.21 -17.29
CA LEU A 43 -3.31 5.39 -17.69
C LEU A 43 -2.41 4.26 -17.17
N ARG A 44 -2.59 3.84 -15.91
CA ARG A 44 -1.84 2.74 -15.32
C ARG A 44 -2.14 1.41 -16.01
N THR A 45 -3.42 1.11 -16.23
CA THR A 45 -3.85 -0.10 -16.95
C THR A 45 -3.27 -0.12 -18.36
N LEU A 46 -3.36 1.00 -19.09
CA LEU A 46 -2.79 1.11 -20.44
C LEU A 46 -1.26 0.86 -20.44
N ALA A 47 -0.53 1.41 -19.47
CA ALA A 47 0.92 1.17 -19.36
C ALA A 47 1.22 -0.31 -19.08
N MET A 48 0.46 -0.95 -18.19
CA MET A 48 0.60 -2.38 -17.88
C MET A 48 0.30 -3.27 -19.09
N ASP A 49 -0.78 -2.98 -19.81
CA ASP A 49 -1.20 -3.78 -20.98
C ASP A 49 -0.22 -3.66 -22.14
N LEU A 50 0.40 -2.48 -22.34
CA LEU A 50 1.32 -2.25 -23.47
C LEU A 50 2.75 -2.74 -23.19
N VAL A 51 3.24 -2.63 -21.97
CA VAL A 51 4.65 -2.88 -21.66
C VAL A 51 4.84 -3.97 -20.61
N GLY A 52 3.88 -4.13 -19.71
CA GLY A 52 3.92 -5.08 -18.62
C GLY A 52 4.02 -4.41 -17.24
N PRO A 53 3.96 -5.20 -16.15
CA PRO A 53 3.86 -4.67 -14.79
C PRO A 53 5.16 -4.05 -14.25
N CYS A 54 6.32 -4.40 -14.83
CA CYS A 54 7.62 -4.02 -14.30
C CYS A 54 8.60 -3.76 -15.44
N TRP A 55 9.01 -2.49 -15.64
CA TRP A 55 9.92 -2.13 -16.72
C TRP A 55 10.62 -0.80 -16.52
N ALA A 56 11.84 -0.69 -17.07
CA ALA A 56 12.63 0.54 -17.13
C ALA A 56 12.56 1.18 -18.51
N ALA A 57 12.53 2.52 -18.57
CA ALA A 57 12.56 3.26 -19.82
C ALA A 57 14.02 3.45 -20.31
N GLY A 58 14.33 2.88 -21.46
CA GLY A 58 15.67 2.99 -22.08
C GLY A 58 16.77 2.43 -21.19
N SER A 59 17.87 3.18 -21.06
CA SER A 59 19.04 2.82 -20.23
C SER A 59 18.99 3.42 -18.81
N GLY A 60 18.00 4.24 -18.50
CA GLY A 60 17.84 4.86 -17.18
C GLY A 60 17.45 3.87 -16.11
N PHE A 61 17.56 4.27 -14.85
CA PHE A 61 17.28 3.43 -13.67
C PHE A 61 18.14 2.15 -13.64
N GLY A 62 19.37 2.24 -14.16
CA GLY A 62 20.32 1.12 -14.20
C GLY A 62 21.04 0.98 -12.87
N PHE A 63 21.14 -0.25 -12.37
CA PHE A 63 21.78 -0.57 -11.11
C PHE A 63 23.16 -1.21 -11.34
N THR A 64 24.16 -0.79 -10.55
CA THR A 64 25.51 -1.35 -10.61
C THR A 64 25.96 -1.76 -9.20
N VAL A 65 26.30 -3.03 -9.04
CA VAL A 65 26.86 -3.57 -7.81
C VAL A 65 28.36 -3.29 -7.79
N ALA A 66 28.81 -2.57 -6.75
CA ALA A 66 30.22 -2.36 -6.47
C ALA A 66 30.76 -3.45 -5.53
N PRO A 67 32.11 -3.62 -5.42
CA PRO A 67 32.71 -4.64 -4.55
C PRO A 67 32.39 -4.50 -3.07
N LYS A 68 31.97 -3.33 -2.63
CA LYS A 68 31.62 -3.05 -1.22
C LYS A 68 30.37 -2.20 -1.13
N LEU A 69 29.52 -2.50 -0.13
CA LEU A 69 28.47 -1.60 0.35
C LEU A 69 29.11 -0.37 1.03
N PRO A 70 28.50 0.81 0.94
CA PRO A 70 27.22 1.17 0.31
C PRO A 70 27.35 1.69 -1.13
N ASP A 71 28.42 1.40 -1.85
CA ASP A 71 28.79 2.02 -3.14
C ASP A 71 28.00 1.50 -4.35
N TRP A 72 26.98 0.64 -4.12
CA TRP A 72 26.09 0.22 -5.19
C TRP A 72 25.31 1.41 -5.72
N SER A 73 25.38 1.65 -7.01
CA SER A 73 24.84 2.87 -7.60
C SER A 73 23.61 2.59 -8.45
N LEU A 74 22.70 3.56 -8.44
CA LEU A 74 21.52 3.63 -9.29
C LEU A 74 21.62 4.88 -10.15
N THR A 75 21.49 4.73 -11.47
CA THR A 75 21.51 5.83 -12.42
C THR A 75 20.16 6.58 -12.45
N PRO A 76 20.14 7.86 -12.85
CA PRO A 76 18.88 8.57 -13.09
C PRO A 76 18.04 7.87 -14.15
N GLY A 77 16.72 8.04 -14.06
CA GLY A 77 15.81 7.48 -15.06
C GLY A 77 14.40 7.24 -14.55
N HIS A 78 13.62 6.58 -15.39
CA HIS A 78 12.23 6.23 -15.12
C HIS A 78 12.09 4.71 -15.01
N PHE A 79 11.33 4.30 -14.01
CA PHE A 79 10.93 2.92 -13.82
C PHE A 79 9.42 2.86 -13.60
N TYR A 80 8.76 1.84 -14.10
CA TYR A 80 7.33 1.66 -13.93
C TYR A 80 7.05 0.37 -13.18
N VAL A 81 6.20 0.47 -12.15
CA VAL A 81 5.72 -0.67 -11.37
C VAL A 81 4.21 -0.62 -11.36
N ASP A 82 3.54 -1.63 -11.90
CA ASP A 82 2.08 -1.68 -12.07
C ASP A 82 1.50 -0.38 -12.68
N GLY A 83 2.21 0.17 -13.65
CA GLY A 83 1.86 1.43 -14.30
C GLY A 83 2.17 2.69 -13.49
N ILE A 84 2.69 2.58 -12.27
CA ILE A 84 3.10 3.71 -11.43
C ILE A 84 4.49 4.17 -11.88
N LEU A 85 4.62 5.44 -12.21
CA LEU A 85 5.89 6.05 -12.61
C LEU A 85 6.76 6.36 -11.39
N CYS A 86 7.91 5.70 -11.28
CA CYS A 86 8.97 5.99 -10.33
C CYS A 86 10.07 6.79 -11.04
N ILE A 87 10.48 7.91 -10.46
CA ILE A 87 11.50 8.80 -11.04
C ILE A 87 12.70 8.83 -10.11
N ASN A 88 13.88 8.54 -10.65
CA ASN A 88 15.16 8.85 -10.03
C ASN A 88 15.78 10.01 -10.78
N GLU A 89 15.80 11.21 -10.18
CA GLU A 89 16.25 12.43 -10.84
C GLU A 89 17.79 12.55 -10.89
N GLY A 90 18.47 11.95 -9.91
CA GLY A 90 19.92 12.01 -9.77
C GLY A 90 20.56 10.66 -9.54
N ALA A 91 21.84 10.52 -9.82
CA ALA A 91 22.59 9.33 -9.41
C ALA A 91 22.60 9.22 -7.87
N CYS A 92 22.26 8.07 -7.35
CA CYS A 92 22.30 7.78 -5.92
C CYS A 92 22.97 6.42 -5.68
N THR A 93 23.29 6.14 -4.42
CA THR A 93 23.73 4.82 -3.99
C THR A 93 22.63 4.10 -3.23
N PHE A 94 22.78 2.81 -2.97
CA PHE A 94 21.87 2.06 -2.12
C PHE A 94 21.66 2.73 -0.74
N GLY A 95 22.72 3.27 -0.15
CA GLY A 95 22.67 3.96 1.13
C GLY A 95 22.21 5.42 1.08
N THR A 96 22.13 6.04 -0.10
CA THR A 96 21.75 7.45 -0.28
C THR A 96 20.53 7.64 -1.18
N GLN A 97 19.77 6.58 -1.42
CA GLN A 97 18.56 6.65 -2.21
C GLN A 97 17.53 7.59 -1.56
N PRO A 98 16.74 8.32 -2.36
CA PRO A 98 15.72 9.20 -1.82
C PRO A 98 14.66 8.40 -1.05
N ASN A 99 14.05 9.04 -0.07
CA ASN A 99 12.94 8.46 0.73
C ASN A 99 13.28 7.17 1.51
N MET A 100 14.55 6.89 1.76
CA MET A 100 15.00 5.73 2.54
C MET A 100 15.85 6.20 3.74
N PRO A 101 15.22 6.59 4.87
CA PRO A 101 15.95 7.15 6.01
C PRO A 101 16.89 6.13 6.67
N THR A 102 16.53 4.85 6.62
CA THR A 102 17.33 3.76 7.16
C THR A 102 17.43 2.66 6.11
N PRO A 103 18.52 2.61 5.32
CA PRO A 103 18.74 1.54 4.37
C PRO A 103 18.81 0.17 5.07
N ASP A 104 18.38 -0.88 4.35
CA ASP A 104 18.46 -2.24 4.86
C ASP A 104 19.92 -2.56 5.22
N THR A 105 20.13 -3.10 6.42
CA THR A 105 21.46 -3.57 6.84
C THR A 105 21.68 -4.98 6.33
N ILE A 106 22.80 -5.17 5.65
CA ILE A 106 23.21 -6.45 5.14
C ILE A 106 24.23 -7.03 6.10
N THR A 107 23.88 -8.12 6.76
CA THR A 107 24.81 -8.95 7.52
C THR A 107 25.22 -10.13 6.66
N GLY A 108 26.51 -10.26 6.35
CA GLY A 108 27.01 -11.49 5.73
C GLY A 108 26.79 -12.69 6.67
N ASN A 109 26.76 -13.91 6.12
CA ASN A 109 26.59 -15.17 6.86
C ASN A 109 27.60 -15.39 8.01
N ASP A 110 28.66 -14.59 8.09
CA ASP A 110 29.70 -14.61 9.13
C ASP A 110 29.55 -13.49 10.18
N GLY A 111 28.44 -12.75 10.15
CA GLY A 111 28.21 -11.60 11.05
C GLY A 111 29.07 -10.37 10.74
N SER A 112 29.88 -10.40 9.70
CA SER A 112 30.61 -9.24 9.20
C SER A 112 29.70 -8.35 8.35
N SER A 113 29.96 -7.04 8.32
CA SER A 113 29.31 -6.09 7.41
C SER A 113 29.78 -6.32 5.97
N GLY A 114 29.56 -7.53 5.45
CA GLY A 114 29.96 -7.99 4.13
C GLY A 114 28.80 -8.13 3.17
N GLN A 115 29.10 -8.14 1.89
CA GLN A 115 28.13 -8.42 0.83
C GLN A 115 27.63 -9.86 0.98
N PRO A 116 26.29 -10.11 1.02
CA PRO A 116 25.78 -11.47 1.07
C PRO A 116 26.19 -12.26 -0.15
N ALA A 117 26.33 -13.59 0.00
CA ALA A 117 26.71 -14.47 -1.08
C ALA A 117 25.69 -14.48 -2.24
N SER A 118 24.43 -14.24 -1.91
CA SER A 118 23.32 -14.22 -2.86
C SER A 118 22.19 -13.32 -2.34
N PHE A 119 21.66 -12.43 -3.20
CA PHE A 119 20.53 -11.57 -2.84
C PHE A 119 19.69 -11.18 -4.06
N ALA A 120 18.47 -10.75 -3.80
CA ALA A 120 17.62 -10.07 -4.77
C ALA A 120 17.46 -8.60 -4.42
N LEU A 121 17.44 -7.75 -5.44
CA LEU A 121 17.04 -6.36 -5.33
C LEU A 121 15.64 -6.20 -5.88
N TRP A 122 14.82 -5.46 -5.15
CA TRP A 122 13.46 -5.15 -5.56
C TRP A 122 13.09 -3.72 -5.19
N LEU A 123 12.15 -3.14 -5.91
CA LEU A 123 11.54 -1.86 -5.58
C LEU A 123 10.28 -2.10 -4.78
N ASP A 124 10.16 -1.40 -3.66
CA ASP A 124 8.94 -1.20 -2.92
C ASP A 124 8.38 0.17 -3.30
N VAL A 125 7.15 0.20 -3.81
CA VAL A 125 6.54 1.42 -4.37
C VAL A 125 5.15 1.61 -3.79
N TRP A 126 4.87 2.82 -3.28
CA TRP A 126 3.53 3.18 -2.78
C TRP A 126 3.26 4.67 -2.94
N GLU A 127 2.02 5.06 -2.70
CA GLU A 127 1.62 6.47 -2.70
C GLU A 127 1.45 6.97 -1.27
N ARG A 128 2.34 7.86 -0.85
CA ARG A 128 2.25 8.57 0.42
C ARG A 128 1.30 9.75 0.30
N HIS A 129 0.38 9.91 1.25
CA HIS A 129 -0.43 11.11 1.37
C HIS A 129 0.33 12.21 2.10
N LEU A 130 0.28 13.44 1.58
CA LEU A 130 0.89 14.63 2.17
C LEU A 130 -0.18 15.70 2.41
N CYS A 131 -0.30 16.16 3.64
CA CYS A 131 -1.05 17.36 4.01
C CYS A 131 -0.13 18.60 4.03
N ALA A 132 -0.67 19.78 4.26
CA ALA A 132 0.12 21.01 4.32
C ALA A 132 1.16 21.01 5.45
N MET A 133 0.98 20.25 6.50
CA MET A 133 1.96 20.11 7.59
C MET A 133 3.19 19.31 7.15
N GLU A 134 3.01 18.33 6.26
CA GLU A 134 4.07 17.48 5.68
C GLU A 134 4.65 18.07 4.39
N ALA A 135 3.95 18.97 3.74
CA ALA A 135 4.38 19.68 2.53
C ALA A 135 3.91 21.14 2.56
N PRO A 136 4.57 22.03 3.33
CA PRO A 136 4.11 23.40 3.54
C PRO A 136 3.92 24.22 2.24
N GLY A 137 4.60 23.84 1.16
CA GLY A 137 4.48 24.50 -0.15
C GLY A 137 3.13 24.30 -0.85
N ILE A 138 2.25 23.42 -0.36
CA ILE A 138 0.90 23.25 -0.94
C ILE A 138 -0.14 24.20 -0.32
N ALA A 139 0.17 24.82 0.82
CA ALA A 139 -0.69 25.81 1.44
C ALA A 139 -0.72 27.10 0.61
N ASP A 140 -1.90 27.68 0.44
CA ASP A 140 -2.05 28.92 -0.31
C ASP A 140 -1.74 30.13 0.57
N VAL A 141 -0.68 30.85 0.23
CA VAL A 141 -0.25 32.07 0.95
C VAL A 141 -1.29 33.18 0.85
N ALA A 142 -2.01 33.29 -0.28
CA ALA A 142 -3.05 34.30 -0.46
C ALA A 142 -4.30 34.03 0.38
N LEU A 143 -4.49 32.77 0.80
CA LEU A 143 -5.53 32.36 1.75
C LEU A 143 -5.03 32.29 3.20
N ASN A 144 -3.94 32.98 3.51
CA ASN A 144 -3.32 33.00 4.84
C ASN A 144 -2.80 31.63 5.30
N GLY A 145 -2.29 30.81 4.37
CA GLY A 145 -1.69 29.51 4.67
C GLY A 145 -2.68 28.37 4.87
N ILE A 146 -3.94 28.55 4.47
CA ILE A 146 -4.94 27.47 4.50
C ILE A 146 -4.62 26.49 3.38
N ASP A 147 -4.68 25.19 3.69
CA ASP A 147 -4.63 24.13 2.69
C ASP A 147 -6.02 23.94 2.05
N THR A 148 -6.04 23.92 0.74
CA THR A 148 -7.27 23.66 -0.04
C THR A 148 -7.30 22.26 -0.60
N ALA A 149 -6.18 21.55 -0.58
CA ALA A 149 -6.04 20.20 -1.10
C ALA A 149 -4.77 19.52 -0.55
N SER A 150 -4.80 18.21 -0.47
CA SER A 150 -3.64 17.37 -0.16
C SER A 150 -2.99 16.80 -1.43
N ARG A 151 -1.91 16.04 -1.29
CA ARG A 151 -1.19 15.41 -2.41
C ARG A 151 -0.97 13.93 -2.16
N ALA A 152 -0.92 13.15 -3.23
CA ALA A 152 -0.34 11.83 -3.24
C ALA A 152 1.06 11.90 -3.87
N GLN A 153 2.06 11.44 -3.16
CA GLN A 153 3.45 11.37 -3.62
C GLN A 153 3.83 9.93 -3.86
N VAL A 154 4.34 9.63 -5.04
CA VAL A 154 4.91 8.31 -5.33
C VAL A 154 6.24 8.19 -4.57
N ILE A 155 6.32 7.21 -3.71
CA ILE A 155 7.52 6.79 -3.00
C ILE A 155 8.02 5.50 -3.62
N TRP A 156 9.32 5.41 -3.84
CA TRP A 156 10.00 4.19 -4.18
C TRP A 156 11.22 4.00 -3.28
N GLN A 157 11.46 2.76 -2.89
CA GLN A 157 12.62 2.36 -2.10
C GLN A 157 13.20 1.09 -2.70
N MET A 158 14.50 1.08 -2.92
CA MET A 158 15.21 -0.12 -3.31
C MET A 158 15.53 -0.94 -2.06
N ARG A 159 14.96 -2.11 -1.98
CA ARG A 159 15.08 -3.07 -0.90
C ARG A 159 15.92 -4.25 -1.31
N MET A 160 16.48 -4.91 -0.33
CA MET A 160 17.23 -6.13 -0.54
C MET A 160 16.57 -7.30 0.18
N LEU A 161 16.53 -8.43 -0.50
CA LEU A 161 16.12 -9.71 0.05
C LEU A 161 17.31 -10.64 -0.01
N ASP A 162 17.75 -11.14 1.14
CA ASP A 162 18.73 -12.22 1.19
C ASP A 162 18.11 -13.49 0.57
N LEU A 163 18.85 -14.14 -0.32
CA LEU A 163 18.43 -15.38 -0.98
C LEU A 163 19.01 -16.61 -0.28
N ASP A 164 19.42 -16.47 0.98
CA ASP A 164 19.68 -17.64 1.80
C ASP A 164 18.42 -18.53 1.86
N PRO A 165 18.53 -19.85 1.60
CA PRO A 165 17.38 -20.75 1.57
C PRO A 165 16.48 -20.66 2.80
N GLU A 166 17.03 -20.44 3.98
CA GLU A 166 16.25 -20.35 5.22
C GLU A 166 15.38 -19.10 5.29
N LEU A 167 15.86 -17.94 4.84
CA LEU A 167 15.12 -16.69 4.85
C LEU A 167 14.02 -16.63 3.77
N SER A 168 14.31 -17.16 2.58
CA SER A 168 13.29 -17.23 1.52
C SER A 168 12.15 -18.19 1.85
N THR A 169 12.45 -19.29 2.55
CA THR A 169 11.39 -20.23 3.03
C THR A 169 10.57 -19.66 4.17
N ALA A 170 11.15 -18.85 5.07
CA ALA A 170 10.41 -18.20 6.15
C ALA A 170 9.32 -17.25 5.60
N SER A 171 9.66 -16.41 4.61
CA SER A 171 8.67 -15.51 3.98
C SER A 171 7.53 -16.26 3.28
N LEU A 172 7.81 -17.42 2.70
CA LEU A 172 6.77 -18.27 2.09
C LEU A 172 5.96 -19.03 3.14
N ALA A 173 6.56 -19.37 4.29
CA ALA A 173 5.86 -20.00 5.40
C ALA A 173 4.74 -19.10 5.97
N ASP A 174 4.98 -17.78 6.06
CA ASP A 174 3.96 -16.81 6.47
C ASP A 174 2.79 -16.77 5.49
N VAL A 175 3.08 -16.71 4.19
CA VAL A 175 2.05 -16.74 3.14
C VAL A 175 1.28 -18.07 3.17
N ARG A 176 1.97 -19.21 3.34
CA ARG A 176 1.36 -20.52 3.45
C ARG A 176 0.44 -20.62 4.68
N THR A 177 0.88 -20.07 5.81
CA THR A 177 0.09 -20.03 7.05
C THR A 177 -1.16 -19.18 6.87
N ALA A 178 -1.01 -17.96 6.32
CA ALA A 178 -2.14 -17.09 6.03
C ALA A 178 -3.15 -17.74 5.09
N LEU A 179 -2.67 -18.40 4.03
CA LEU A 179 -3.53 -19.13 3.10
C LEU A 179 -4.28 -20.28 3.78
N GLY A 180 -3.62 -21.06 4.65
CA GLY A 180 -4.22 -22.16 5.41
C GLY A 180 -5.35 -21.73 6.35
N LEU A 181 -5.38 -20.47 6.77
CA LEU A 181 -6.43 -19.88 7.59
C LEU A 181 -7.65 -19.41 6.77
N ARG A 182 -7.54 -19.33 5.44
CA ARG A 182 -8.62 -18.89 4.55
C ARG A 182 -9.76 -19.90 4.52
N LYS A 183 -10.93 -19.49 5.02
CA LYS A 183 -12.15 -20.29 5.05
C LYS A 183 -13.11 -19.98 3.89
N ASP A 184 -12.81 -18.94 3.13
CA ASP A 184 -13.58 -18.49 1.97
C ASP A 184 -13.18 -19.18 0.66
N LEU A 185 -12.05 -19.91 0.65
CA LEU A 185 -11.60 -20.70 -0.49
C LEU A 185 -12.17 -22.12 -0.45
N ASP A 186 -12.56 -22.63 -1.61
CA ASP A 186 -12.91 -24.04 -1.74
C ASP A 186 -11.65 -24.93 -1.59
N ALA A 187 -11.87 -26.20 -1.20
CA ALA A 187 -10.79 -27.11 -0.90
C ALA A 187 -9.88 -27.42 -2.11
N ALA A 188 -10.38 -27.34 -3.33
CA ALA A 188 -9.60 -27.59 -4.54
C ALA A 188 -8.68 -26.41 -4.84
N THR A 189 -9.21 -25.17 -4.77
CA THR A 189 -8.43 -23.93 -4.91
C THR A 189 -7.35 -23.85 -3.85
N LEU A 190 -7.68 -24.06 -2.57
CA LEU A 190 -6.70 -24.03 -1.48
C LEU A 190 -5.58 -25.06 -1.69
N LYS A 191 -5.90 -26.26 -2.13
CA LYS A 191 -4.91 -27.31 -2.40
C LYS A 191 -3.97 -26.92 -3.54
N GLN A 192 -4.50 -26.30 -4.61
CA GLN A 192 -3.69 -25.84 -5.74
C GLN A 192 -2.76 -24.70 -5.31
N ASP A 193 -3.28 -23.72 -4.61
CA ASP A 193 -2.51 -22.54 -4.15
C ASP A 193 -1.36 -22.96 -3.20
N LEU A 194 -1.61 -23.93 -2.31
CA LEU A 194 -0.56 -24.49 -1.44
C LEU A 194 0.52 -25.25 -2.24
N ALA A 195 0.13 -25.98 -3.28
CA ALA A 195 1.07 -26.67 -4.16
C ALA A 195 1.93 -25.69 -4.98
N ASP A 196 1.33 -24.58 -5.43
CA ASP A 196 2.04 -23.52 -6.15
C ASP A 196 3.09 -22.82 -5.26
N ILE A 197 2.78 -22.59 -3.98
CA ILE A 197 3.72 -22.06 -2.99
C ILE A 197 4.87 -23.03 -2.75
N ASP A 198 4.59 -24.33 -2.62
CA ASP A 198 5.63 -25.34 -2.45
C ASP A 198 6.54 -25.45 -3.69
N ALA A 199 5.96 -25.36 -4.89
CA ALA A 199 6.73 -25.33 -6.14
C ALA A 199 7.63 -24.09 -6.23
N LEU A 200 7.14 -22.94 -5.78
CA LEU A 200 7.89 -21.69 -5.73
C LEU A 200 9.07 -21.77 -4.74
N ALA A 201 8.84 -22.31 -3.53
CA ALA A 201 9.88 -22.53 -2.54
C ALA A 201 11.00 -23.43 -3.10
N ASN A 202 10.62 -24.50 -3.79
CA ASN A 202 11.57 -25.42 -4.43
C ASN A 202 12.37 -24.72 -5.56
N ALA A 203 11.73 -23.86 -6.34
CA ALA A 203 12.41 -23.12 -7.41
C ALA A 203 13.42 -22.09 -6.86
N LEU A 204 13.11 -21.44 -5.75
CA LEU A 204 14.01 -20.49 -5.08
C LEU A 204 15.21 -21.21 -4.42
N ASN A 205 14.96 -22.38 -3.82
CA ASN A 205 15.96 -23.17 -3.11
C ASN A 205 16.82 -24.05 -4.04
N GLY A 206 16.45 -24.20 -5.32
CA GLY A 206 17.16 -25.05 -6.27
C GLY A 206 18.59 -24.58 -6.51
N GLN A 207 19.57 -25.32 -6.03
CA GLN A 207 20.98 -25.09 -6.35
C GLN A 207 21.19 -25.37 -7.85
N GLY A 208 21.62 -24.34 -8.60
CA GLY A 208 21.91 -24.43 -10.03
C GLY A 208 20.76 -24.04 -10.96
N ALA A 209 19.65 -23.51 -10.46
CA ALA A 209 18.64 -22.91 -11.32
C ALA A 209 19.24 -21.75 -12.14
N ALA A 210 18.94 -21.71 -13.44
CA ALA A 210 19.35 -20.61 -14.31
C ALA A 210 18.80 -19.27 -13.73
N ASN A 211 19.56 -18.18 -13.92
CA ASN A 211 19.17 -16.86 -13.40
C ASN A 211 17.79 -16.41 -13.85
N THR A 212 17.36 -16.76 -15.08
CA THR A 212 16.00 -16.53 -15.58
C THR A 212 14.94 -17.21 -14.72
N THR A 213 15.17 -18.44 -14.28
CA THR A 213 14.25 -19.18 -13.40
C THR A 213 14.13 -18.51 -12.03
N ARG A 214 15.23 -17.96 -11.50
CA ARG A 214 15.19 -17.19 -10.24
C ARG A 214 14.43 -15.89 -10.38
N CYS A 215 14.64 -15.14 -11.46
CA CYS A 215 13.88 -13.92 -11.74
C CYS A 215 12.37 -14.20 -11.84
N ASP A 216 11.99 -15.28 -12.51
CA ASP A 216 10.58 -15.66 -12.66
C ASP A 216 9.98 -16.12 -11.32
N ALA A 217 10.72 -16.90 -10.53
CA ALA A 217 10.30 -17.31 -9.20
C ALA A 217 10.11 -16.11 -8.24
N LEU A 218 11.01 -15.13 -8.28
CA LEU A 218 10.89 -13.92 -7.47
C LEU A 218 9.71 -13.04 -7.90
N ARG A 219 9.47 -12.88 -9.21
CA ARG A 219 8.28 -12.16 -9.70
C ARG A 219 6.99 -12.85 -9.25
N GLN A 220 6.98 -14.18 -9.30
CA GLN A 220 5.84 -14.97 -8.86
C GLN A 220 5.63 -14.85 -7.35
N LEU A 221 6.68 -14.86 -6.52
CA LEU A 221 6.59 -14.63 -5.06
C LEU A 221 5.94 -13.29 -4.74
N VAL A 222 6.32 -12.23 -5.42
CA VAL A 222 5.73 -10.90 -5.27
C VAL A 222 4.24 -10.92 -5.62
N GLY A 223 3.86 -11.56 -6.74
CA GLY A 223 2.47 -11.73 -7.15
C GLY A 223 1.64 -12.56 -6.17
N VAL A 224 2.21 -13.64 -5.63
CA VAL A 224 1.56 -14.51 -4.63
C VAL A 224 1.24 -13.74 -3.36
N ARG A 225 2.18 -12.95 -2.81
CA ARG A 225 1.93 -12.12 -1.62
C ARG A 225 0.78 -11.15 -1.84
N ALA A 226 0.72 -10.50 -3.00
CA ALA A 226 -0.34 -9.56 -3.33
C ALA A 226 -1.71 -10.24 -3.51
N THR A 227 -1.75 -11.47 -4.00
CA THR A 227 -3.01 -12.14 -4.37
C THR A 227 -3.63 -12.93 -3.21
N TYR A 228 -2.81 -13.71 -2.48
CA TYR A 228 -3.33 -14.71 -1.55
C TYR A 228 -3.35 -14.28 -0.09
N ALA A 229 -2.44 -13.41 0.31
CA ALA A 229 -2.30 -13.01 1.71
C ALA A 229 -2.91 -11.64 2.01
N TRP A 230 -3.65 -11.05 1.09
CA TRP A 230 -4.20 -9.70 1.25
C TRP A 230 -5.27 -9.67 2.34
N PRO A 231 -5.09 -8.87 3.40
CA PRO A 231 -6.04 -8.83 4.51
C PRO A 231 -7.38 -8.22 4.09
N ARG A 232 -8.45 -8.75 4.65
CA ARG A 232 -9.82 -8.31 4.36
C ARG A 232 -10.56 -7.97 5.65
N MET A 233 -11.44 -6.99 5.56
CA MET A 233 -12.29 -6.54 6.67
C MET A 233 -13.73 -6.39 6.21
N ARG A 234 -14.67 -6.64 7.12
CA ARG A 234 -16.09 -6.28 6.97
C ARG A 234 -16.42 -5.15 7.94
N ALA A 235 -17.35 -4.28 7.54
CA ALA A 235 -17.94 -3.31 8.44
C ALA A 235 -19.47 -3.41 8.39
N GLN A 236 -20.11 -3.26 9.54
CA GLN A 236 -21.56 -3.29 9.69
C GLN A 236 -22.00 -2.36 10.82
N LEU A 237 -23.30 -2.15 10.92
CA LEU A 237 -23.90 -1.48 12.07
C LEU A 237 -24.36 -2.53 13.06
N GLY A 238 -23.98 -2.35 14.32
CA GLY A 238 -24.42 -3.20 15.42
C GLY A 238 -25.81 -2.84 15.92
N PRO A 239 -26.51 -3.78 16.58
CA PRO A 239 -27.79 -3.55 17.21
C PRO A 239 -27.69 -2.52 18.34
N ILE A 240 -28.84 -1.97 18.74
CA ILE A 240 -28.93 -1.09 19.90
C ILE A 240 -28.82 -1.89 21.19
N ASP A 241 -29.31 -3.13 21.18
CA ASP A 241 -29.28 -4.04 22.31
C ASP A 241 -28.13 -5.05 22.20
N THR A 242 -27.40 -5.25 23.30
CA THR A 242 -26.19 -6.07 23.34
C THR A 242 -26.47 -7.59 23.37
N ASP A 243 -27.72 -8.01 23.48
CA ASP A 243 -28.13 -9.42 23.59
C ASP A 243 -28.43 -10.10 22.23
N SER A 244 -28.24 -9.41 21.10
CA SER A 244 -28.51 -9.99 19.78
C SER A 244 -27.30 -10.69 19.20
N ASP A 245 -27.56 -11.76 18.44
CA ASP A 245 -26.53 -12.54 17.72
C ASP A 245 -25.69 -11.62 16.81
N PRO A 246 -24.35 -11.52 17.01
CA PRO A 246 -23.48 -10.65 16.21
C PRO A 246 -23.43 -11.03 14.72
N CYS A 247 -23.98 -12.19 14.33
CA CYS A 247 -24.03 -12.63 12.94
C CYS A 247 -25.30 -12.18 12.19
N VAL A 248 -26.27 -11.54 12.88
CA VAL A 248 -27.52 -11.07 12.28
C VAL A 248 -27.59 -9.54 12.37
N ILE A 249 -27.76 -8.86 11.23
CA ILE A 249 -28.00 -7.41 11.22
C ILE A 249 -29.40 -7.17 11.79
N ALA A 250 -29.48 -6.61 13.00
CA ALA A 250 -30.76 -6.28 13.62
C ALA A 250 -31.49 -5.19 12.84
N ALA A 251 -32.83 -5.24 12.84
CA ALA A 251 -33.66 -4.28 12.12
C ALA A 251 -33.51 -2.83 12.61
N ASP A 252 -32.98 -2.64 13.82
CA ASP A 252 -32.71 -1.34 14.46
C ASP A 252 -31.26 -0.90 14.38
N ALA A 253 -30.38 -1.67 13.71
CA ALA A 253 -28.99 -1.33 13.51
C ALA A 253 -28.85 -0.02 12.72
N ARG A 254 -28.23 1.01 13.33
CA ARG A 254 -28.06 2.32 12.71
C ARG A 254 -26.80 3.03 13.18
N TYR A 255 -26.30 3.93 12.35
CA TYR A 255 -25.27 4.88 12.76
C TYR A 255 -25.85 5.91 13.71
N ARG A 256 -25.19 6.15 14.84
CA ARG A 256 -25.68 6.98 15.94
C ARG A 256 -24.90 8.29 16.10
N GLY A 257 -23.94 8.56 15.24
CA GLY A 257 -23.22 9.84 15.22
C GLY A 257 -24.14 11.00 14.79
N CYS A 258 -23.78 12.20 15.20
CA CYS A 258 -24.55 13.42 14.90
C CYS A 258 -24.14 14.07 13.57
N GLU A 259 -23.10 13.60 12.92
CA GLU A 259 -22.58 14.15 11.65
C GLU A 259 -22.00 13.07 10.74
N ASN A 260 -21.83 13.41 9.46
CA ASN A 260 -21.17 12.52 8.51
C ASN A 260 -19.68 12.42 8.85
N GLN A 261 -19.15 11.20 8.88
CA GLN A 261 -17.74 10.94 9.19
C GLN A 261 -17.16 9.90 8.25
N LEU A 262 -15.84 9.94 8.06
CA LEU A 262 -15.10 8.93 7.33
C LEU A 262 -14.16 8.21 8.30
N TYR A 263 -14.63 7.08 8.83
CA TYR A 263 -13.81 6.27 9.73
C TYR A 263 -12.67 5.60 8.97
N ARG A 264 -11.48 5.66 9.56
CA ARG A 264 -10.30 4.93 9.12
C ARG A 264 -9.96 3.86 10.16
N VAL A 265 -9.80 2.64 9.72
CA VAL A 265 -9.20 1.55 10.48
C VAL A 265 -7.84 1.26 9.84
N GLU A 266 -6.75 1.39 10.61
CA GLU A 266 -5.38 1.27 10.08
C GLU A 266 -4.58 0.27 10.91
N ILE A 267 -3.85 -0.61 10.23
CA ILE A 267 -2.93 -1.55 10.88
C ILE A 267 -1.77 -0.74 11.49
N HIS A 268 -1.59 -0.91 12.79
CA HIS A 268 -0.49 -0.28 13.51
C HIS A 268 0.77 -1.14 13.47
N ARG A 269 0.68 -2.39 13.93
CA ARG A 269 1.74 -3.39 13.80
C ARG A 269 1.31 -4.48 12.85
N GLY A 270 2.09 -4.68 11.79
CA GLY A 270 1.86 -5.72 10.80
C GLY A 270 2.29 -7.10 11.31
N GLY A 271 2.00 -8.12 10.53
CA GLY A 271 2.30 -9.53 10.79
C GLY A 271 1.09 -10.43 10.56
N LEU A 272 1.20 -11.68 10.96
CA LEU A 272 0.05 -12.59 11.05
C LEU A 272 -0.76 -12.26 12.31
N ALA A 273 -2.09 -12.37 12.22
CA ALA A 273 -2.93 -12.27 13.40
C ALA A 273 -2.59 -13.38 14.39
N SER A 274 -2.49 -13.02 15.66
CA SER A 274 -2.23 -13.95 16.75
C SER A 274 -3.52 -14.24 17.51
N THR A 275 -3.67 -15.47 17.99
CA THR A 275 -4.71 -15.81 18.95
C THR A 275 -4.37 -15.32 20.37
N ASP A 276 -3.13 -14.93 20.61
CA ASP A 276 -2.64 -14.50 21.92
C ASP A 276 -2.36 -12.99 21.92
N ALA A 277 -2.93 -12.30 22.90
CA ALA A 277 -2.76 -10.86 23.10
C ALA A 277 -1.37 -10.53 23.69
N ALA A 278 -0.29 -10.77 22.94
CA ALA A 278 1.04 -10.36 23.32
C ALA A 278 1.32 -8.91 22.89
N PRO A 279 2.19 -8.15 23.57
CA PRO A 279 2.53 -6.76 23.19
C PRO A 279 3.10 -6.61 21.76
N THR A 280 3.63 -7.68 21.20
CA THR A 280 4.17 -7.74 19.83
C THR A 280 3.18 -8.25 18.79
N SER A 281 1.91 -8.53 19.19
CA SER A 281 0.89 -9.03 18.28
C SER A 281 0.51 -8.00 17.23
N THR A 282 0.01 -8.48 16.09
CA THR A 282 -0.61 -7.64 15.07
C THR A 282 -1.72 -6.78 15.69
N SER A 283 -1.72 -5.50 15.40
CA SER A 283 -2.61 -4.55 16.04
C SER A 283 -3.09 -3.48 15.07
N PHE A 284 -4.17 -2.79 15.44
CA PHE A 284 -4.75 -1.73 14.66
C PHE A 284 -5.08 -0.50 15.53
N LYS A 285 -5.36 0.59 14.86
CA LYS A 285 -5.81 1.87 15.42
C LYS A 285 -6.91 2.43 14.51
N TRP A 286 -7.74 3.35 15.03
CA TRP A 286 -8.78 3.92 14.19
C TRP A 286 -8.98 5.42 14.45
N SER A 287 -9.50 6.11 13.46
CA SER A 287 -9.84 7.53 13.53
C SER A 287 -11.18 7.79 12.87
N ARG A 288 -12.03 8.64 13.49
CA ARG A 288 -13.30 9.07 12.93
C ARG A 288 -13.16 10.10 11.81
N GLU A 289 -12.00 10.76 11.74
CA GLU A 289 -11.68 11.80 10.76
C GLU A 289 -10.61 11.34 9.76
N ASN A 290 -10.61 10.05 9.38
CA ASN A 290 -9.65 9.49 8.44
C ASN A 290 -8.17 9.79 8.76
N GLY A 291 -7.82 9.99 10.04
CA GLY A 291 -6.45 10.32 10.46
C GLY A 291 -5.98 11.70 10.01
N SER A 292 -6.90 12.63 9.69
CA SER A 292 -6.57 13.99 9.23
C SER A 292 -6.19 14.94 10.37
N VAL A 293 -6.55 14.62 11.63
CA VAL A 293 -6.28 15.49 12.77
C VAL A 293 -4.82 15.42 13.18
N VAL A 294 -4.05 16.45 12.82
CA VAL A 294 -2.61 16.54 13.01
C VAL A 294 -2.21 17.88 13.59
N PHE A 295 -1.12 17.89 14.38
CA PHE A 295 -0.60 19.08 15.06
C PHE A 295 0.91 19.15 14.84
N PRO A 296 1.46 20.24 14.25
CA PRO A 296 2.90 20.37 14.03
C PRO A 296 3.64 20.43 15.36
N ALA A 297 4.62 19.56 15.54
CA ALA A 297 5.47 19.52 16.73
C ALA A 297 6.68 20.43 16.53
N MET A 298 6.87 21.36 17.45
CA MET A 298 7.97 22.32 17.42
C MET A 298 9.19 21.85 18.22
N SER A 299 8.95 21.10 19.29
CA SER A 299 10.00 20.48 20.12
C SER A 299 9.38 19.38 20.99
N ASN A 300 10.22 18.43 21.41
CA ASN A 300 9.83 17.39 22.35
C ASN A 300 10.92 17.21 23.40
N MET A 301 10.53 16.86 24.64
CA MET A 301 11.43 16.63 25.74
C MET A 301 10.87 15.60 26.71
N ILE A 302 11.67 14.59 27.05
CA ILE A 302 11.34 13.61 28.08
C ILE A 302 11.66 14.19 29.44
N GLY A 303 10.75 14.02 30.38
CA GLY A 303 10.87 14.50 31.76
C GLY A 303 10.03 13.67 32.72
N ARG A 304 9.73 14.28 33.88
CA ARG A 304 8.83 13.70 34.88
C ARG A 304 7.71 14.67 35.18
N ALA A 305 6.52 14.16 35.39
CA ALA A 305 5.39 14.91 35.91
C ALA A 305 5.55 15.12 37.44
N ASP A 306 4.70 15.96 38.01
CA ASP A 306 4.69 16.27 39.46
C ASP A 306 4.45 15.00 40.31
N ASP A 307 3.75 14.01 39.79
CA ASP A 307 3.51 12.70 40.40
C ASP A 307 4.70 11.72 40.26
N GLY A 308 5.80 12.16 39.64
CA GLY A 308 7.01 11.37 39.39
C GLY A 308 6.92 10.44 38.19
N SER A 309 5.78 10.34 37.52
CA SER A 309 5.62 9.51 36.31
C SER A 309 6.45 10.05 35.13
N ALA A 310 6.97 9.17 34.30
CA ALA A 310 7.69 9.56 33.07
C ALA A 310 6.72 10.14 32.07
N ILE A 311 7.05 11.30 31.51
CA ILE A 311 6.25 11.99 30.50
C ILE A 311 7.14 12.51 29.37
N MET A 312 6.53 12.72 28.22
CA MET A 312 7.08 13.53 27.14
C MET A 312 6.27 14.82 27.03
N THR A 313 6.94 15.97 27.10
CA THR A 313 6.31 17.27 26.83
C THR A 313 6.61 17.67 25.40
N VAL A 314 5.57 17.96 24.62
CA VAL A 314 5.67 18.40 23.22
C VAL A 314 5.09 19.79 23.08
N ALA A 315 5.86 20.71 22.52
CA ALA A 315 5.38 22.04 22.14
C ALA A 315 4.79 21.96 20.72
N LEU A 316 3.60 22.53 20.54
CA LEU A 316 2.84 22.44 19.28
C LEU A 316 2.69 23.82 18.63
N GLY A 317 2.69 23.86 17.32
CA GLY A 317 2.43 25.08 16.55
C GLY A 317 0.97 25.53 16.67
N THR A 318 0.03 24.57 16.77
CA THR A 318 -1.40 24.79 17.00
C THR A 318 -1.97 23.67 17.85
N LEU A 319 -3.12 23.91 18.49
CA LEU A 319 -3.89 22.91 19.26
C LEU A 319 -5.19 22.48 18.54
N GLY A 320 -5.35 22.85 17.26
CA GLY A 320 -6.57 22.62 16.49
C GLY A 320 -7.50 23.83 16.48
N HIS A 321 -8.58 23.73 15.71
CA HIS A 321 -9.51 24.82 15.48
C HIS A 321 -10.64 24.87 16.53
N ASP A 322 -11.03 23.72 17.05
CA ASP A 322 -12.13 23.58 18.01
C ASP A 322 -11.92 22.35 18.93
N GLN A 323 -12.88 22.07 19.79
CA GLN A 323 -12.81 20.93 20.70
C GLN A 323 -12.88 19.57 19.97
N ARG A 324 -13.52 19.50 18.81
CA ARG A 324 -13.66 18.28 18.04
C ARG A 324 -12.36 17.91 17.31
N LEU A 325 -11.72 18.91 16.70
CA LEU A 325 -10.46 18.75 15.96
C LEU A 325 -9.23 19.13 16.79
N GLY A 326 -9.41 19.35 18.08
CA GLY A 326 -8.35 19.63 19.05
C GLY A 326 -7.85 18.38 19.76
N LEU A 327 -6.97 18.62 20.77
CA LEU A 327 -6.46 17.62 21.70
C LEU A 327 -7.12 17.77 23.06
N ALA A 328 -7.51 16.65 23.65
CA ALA A 328 -8.05 16.57 24.99
C ALA A 328 -7.28 15.53 25.83
N THR A 329 -7.34 15.68 27.14
CA THR A 329 -6.83 14.67 28.07
C THR A 329 -7.54 13.33 27.83
N GLY A 330 -6.73 12.27 27.72
CA GLY A 330 -7.20 10.92 27.42
C GLY A 330 -7.15 10.54 25.94
N ASP A 331 -6.91 11.49 25.03
CA ASP A 331 -6.72 11.17 23.61
C ASP A 331 -5.41 10.40 23.40
N TRP A 332 -5.40 9.54 22.38
CA TRP A 332 -4.21 8.85 21.93
C TRP A 332 -3.57 9.58 20.76
N VAL A 333 -2.25 9.72 20.79
CA VAL A 333 -1.49 10.38 19.73
C VAL A 333 -0.31 9.54 19.29
N GLU A 334 -0.01 9.65 18.02
CA GLU A 334 1.16 9.06 17.37
C GLU A 334 2.17 10.17 17.07
N LEU A 335 3.42 9.94 17.44
CA LEU A 335 4.54 10.80 17.08
C LEU A 335 4.99 10.41 15.68
N VAL A 336 4.92 11.33 14.73
CA VAL A 336 5.19 11.05 13.31
C VAL A 336 6.09 12.12 12.74
N ASP A 337 7.07 11.70 11.94
CA ASP A 337 7.83 12.56 11.04
C ASP A 337 8.06 11.80 9.71
N ASP A 338 8.82 12.40 8.80
CA ASP A 338 9.09 11.77 7.51
C ASP A 338 9.83 10.45 7.66
N ASP A 339 10.81 10.37 8.57
CA ASP A 339 11.55 9.12 8.80
C ASP A 339 10.65 8.00 9.33
N TYR A 340 9.76 8.34 10.27
CA TYR A 340 8.77 7.40 10.80
C TYR A 340 7.88 6.82 9.70
N THR A 341 7.35 7.70 8.86
CA THR A 341 6.44 7.30 7.79
C THR A 341 7.14 6.50 6.70
N LEU A 342 8.32 6.96 6.28
CA LEU A 342 9.08 6.32 5.19
C LEU A 342 9.71 4.98 5.59
N ALA A 343 10.04 4.81 6.87
CA ALA A 343 10.51 3.52 7.41
C ALA A 343 9.37 2.61 7.89
N GLN A 344 8.10 3.04 7.77
CA GLN A 344 6.90 2.28 8.18
C GLN A 344 6.99 1.77 9.62
N LEU A 345 7.41 2.65 10.54
CA LEU A 345 7.61 2.31 11.93
C LEU A 345 6.27 2.18 12.68
N ALA A 346 6.27 1.40 13.75
CA ALA A 346 5.14 1.20 14.65
C ALA A 346 5.61 1.24 16.10
N TYR A 347 5.75 2.45 16.63
CA TYR A 347 6.05 2.70 18.04
C TYR A 347 4.77 2.82 18.86
N PRO A 348 4.82 2.67 20.19
CA PRO A 348 3.67 2.87 21.05
C PRO A 348 3.03 4.25 20.85
N LEU A 349 1.71 4.27 20.78
CA LEU A 349 0.93 5.51 20.88
C LEU A 349 1.02 6.04 22.31
N LEU A 350 0.97 7.35 22.47
CA LEU A 350 1.08 7.99 23.75
C LEU A 350 -0.24 8.65 24.14
N GLN A 351 -0.65 8.51 25.41
CA GLN A 351 -1.87 9.12 25.88
C GLN A 351 -1.62 10.56 26.37
N VAL A 352 -2.49 11.48 25.98
CA VAL A 352 -2.47 12.87 26.45
C VAL A 352 -2.86 12.93 27.93
N LYS A 353 -1.94 13.33 28.80
CA LYS A 353 -2.17 13.55 30.24
C LYS A 353 -2.69 14.95 30.54
N ALA A 354 -2.13 15.96 29.88
CA ALA A 354 -2.51 17.35 30.09
C ALA A 354 -2.26 18.19 28.83
N VAL A 355 -3.08 19.21 28.67
CA VAL A 355 -2.94 20.21 27.59
C VAL A 355 -2.82 21.59 28.23
N ASP A 356 -1.72 22.29 28.00
CA ASP A 356 -1.53 23.70 28.38
C ASP A 356 -1.83 24.57 27.15
N VAL A 357 -3.02 25.14 27.12
CA VAL A 357 -3.49 25.98 26.01
C VAL A 357 -2.66 27.25 25.88
N MET A 358 -2.23 27.83 26.99
CA MET A 358 -1.47 29.10 26.98
C MET A 358 -0.06 28.92 26.42
N ARG A 359 0.59 27.82 26.74
CA ARG A 359 1.94 27.50 26.25
C ARG A 359 1.91 26.68 24.97
N ARG A 360 0.72 26.22 24.55
CA ARG A 360 0.55 25.27 23.45
C ARG A 360 1.44 24.02 23.62
N THR A 361 1.45 23.47 24.84
CA THR A 361 2.19 22.25 25.12
C THR A 361 1.25 21.13 25.56
N VAL A 362 1.62 19.91 25.23
CA VAL A 362 0.94 18.70 25.68
C VAL A 362 1.90 17.82 26.46
N GLN A 363 1.42 17.21 27.53
CA GLN A 363 2.13 16.19 28.26
C GLN A 363 1.58 14.82 27.87
N LEU A 364 2.46 13.93 27.43
CA LEU A 364 2.15 12.59 26.97
C LEU A 364 2.68 11.57 27.98
N ALA A 365 1.85 10.60 28.36
CA ALA A 365 2.25 9.50 29.23
C ALA A 365 3.20 8.56 28.48
N LEU A 366 4.35 8.25 29.06
CA LEU A 366 5.23 7.23 28.51
C LEU A 366 4.79 5.83 28.97
N VAL A 367 4.86 4.87 28.07
CA VAL A 367 4.54 3.47 28.36
C VAL A 367 5.71 2.84 29.11
N ALA A 368 5.44 2.26 30.26
CA ALA A 368 6.47 1.66 31.11
C ALA A 368 7.15 0.48 30.40
N GLY A 369 8.48 0.50 30.35
CA GLY A 369 9.29 -0.54 29.71
C GLY A 369 9.42 -0.40 28.20
N GLU A 370 8.76 0.59 27.57
CA GLU A 370 8.84 0.84 26.13
C GLU A 370 9.62 2.12 25.83
N THR A 371 10.29 2.14 24.69
CA THR A 371 10.99 3.34 24.22
C THR A 371 10.06 4.09 23.26
N PRO A 372 9.68 5.35 23.56
CA PRO A 372 8.86 6.13 22.65
C PRO A 372 9.66 6.54 21.41
N TYR A 373 8.97 6.75 20.29
CA TYR A 373 9.59 7.37 19.15
C TYR A 373 10.11 8.77 19.50
N GLN A 374 11.29 9.09 19.04
CA GLN A 374 11.89 10.41 19.20
C GLN A 374 11.73 11.19 17.91
N LEU A 375 10.88 12.22 17.93
CA LEU A 375 10.71 13.11 16.78
C LEU A 375 12.04 13.78 16.41
N SER A 376 12.28 13.89 15.13
CA SER A 376 13.41 14.66 14.63
C SER A 376 13.32 16.13 15.05
N ASN A 377 14.45 16.72 15.46
CA ASN A 377 14.55 18.16 15.69
C ASN A 377 14.73 18.96 14.40
N ASP A 378 14.84 18.30 13.26
CA ASP A 378 14.91 18.94 11.93
C ASP A 378 13.49 19.22 11.42
N ALA A 379 13.12 20.49 11.39
CA ALA A 379 11.81 20.93 10.91
C ALA A 379 11.55 20.51 9.44
N ARG A 380 12.59 20.23 8.65
CA ARG A 380 12.46 19.73 7.27
C ARG A 380 11.93 18.30 7.21
N LYS A 381 11.93 17.57 8.31
CA LYS A 381 11.32 16.23 8.44
C LYS A 381 9.88 16.28 8.93
N HIS A 382 9.29 17.46 9.02
CA HIS A 382 7.88 17.71 9.31
C HIS A 382 7.36 16.96 10.55
N PRO A 383 7.97 17.11 11.73
CA PRO A 383 7.51 16.42 12.93
C PRO A 383 6.11 16.88 13.33
N LEU A 384 5.24 15.93 13.64
CA LEU A 384 3.85 16.17 14.02
C LEU A 384 3.32 15.15 15.02
N LEU A 385 2.24 15.49 15.71
CA LEU A 385 1.38 14.57 16.43
C LEU A 385 0.16 14.27 15.57
N ARG A 386 -0.23 13.00 15.47
CA ARG A 386 -1.48 12.57 14.85
C ARG A 386 -2.40 11.97 15.89
N ARG A 387 -3.64 12.45 15.99
CA ARG A 387 -4.65 11.93 16.92
C ARG A 387 -5.33 10.67 16.36
N TRP A 388 -5.55 9.72 17.27
CA TRP A 388 -6.33 8.52 17.07
C TRP A 388 -7.47 8.46 18.08
N ASP A 389 -8.60 7.83 17.75
CA ASP A 389 -9.85 8.01 18.48
C ASP A 389 -10.28 6.77 19.30
N GLN A 390 -9.45 5.70 19.35
CA GLN A 390 -9.74 4.53 20.19
C GLN A 390 -9.73 4.88 21.67
N ARG A 391 -10.67 4.27 22.43
CA ARG A 391 -10.80 4.49 23.88
C ARG A 391 -10.91 3.19 24.65
N ASP A 392 -11.72 2.25 24.19
CA ASP A 392 -12.03 1.01 24.88
C ASP A 392 -11.18 -0.15 24.31
N GLY A 393 -10.83 -1.13 25.14
CA GLY A 393 -10.08 -2.31 24.74
C GLY A 393 -8.63 -2.05 24.33
N VAL A 394 -8.09 -0.88 24.69
CA VAL A 394 -6.76 -0.42 24.25
C VAL A 394 -5.67 -1.12 25.04
N ALA A 395 -4.66 -1.66 24.35
CA ALA A 395 -3.46 -2.20 24.97
C ALA A 395 -2.60 -1.09 25.62
N ALA A 396 -1.61 -1.46 26.42
CA ALA A 396 -0.72 -0.50 27.06
C ALA A 396 -0.01 0.44 26.08
N GLY A 397 0.24 -0.04 24.85
CA GLY A 397 0.84 0.74 23.75
C GLY A 397 -0.14 1.61 22.98
N GLY A 398 -1.38 1.78 23.44
CA GLY A 398 -2.37 2.66 22.81
C GLY A 398 -3.06 2.09 21.56
N ASP A 399 -2.68 0.92 21.12
CA ASP A 399 -3.22 0.20 19.98
C ASP A 399 -4.23 -0.87 20.40
N LEU A 400 -4.98 -1.42 19.46
CA LEU A 400 -5.96 -2.49 19.65
C LEU A 400 -5.40 -3.79 19.07
N VAL A 401 -5.37 -4.86 19.87
CA VAL A 401 -4.91 -6.17 19.38
C VAL A 401 -5.88 -6.68 18.32
N LEU A 402 -5.37 -7.11 17.18
CA LEU A 402 -6.16 -7.63 16.08
C LEU A 402 -6.42 -9.13 16.30
N VAL A 403 -7.70 -9.50 16.39
CA VAL A 403 -8.15 -10.89 16.44
C VAL A 403 -9.06 -11.15 15.25
N GLU A 404 -8.67 -12.10 14.40
CA GLU A 404 -9.48 -12.47 13.23
C GLU A 404 -10.76 -13.20 13.60
N GLY A 405 -11.83 -12.93 12.87
CA GLY A 405 -13.12 -13.59 13.09
C GLY A 405 -13.95 -13.01 14.23
N GLU A 406 -13.40 -12.13 15.05
CA GLU A 406 -14.12 -11.43 16.11
C GLU A 406 -14.63 -10.06 15.64
N SER A 407 -15.74 -9.61 16.25
CA SER A 407 -16.32 -8.28 15.96
C SER A 407 -15.82 -7.26 16.98
N PHE A 408 -15.26 -6.16 16.48
CA PHE A 408 -14.85 -5.01 17.28
C PHE A 408 -15.86 -3.88 17.11
N THR A 409 -16.34 -3.34 18.21
CA THR A 409 -17.15 -2.11 18.19
C THR A 409 -16.23 -0.91 18.28
N LEU A 410 -16.30 -0.02 17.28
CA LEU A 410 -15.56 1.25 17.31
C LEU A 410 -16.32 2.26 18.18
N GLU A 411 -17.28 2.94 17.59
CA GLU A 411 -18.21 3.85 18.27
C GLU A 411 -19.48 4.03 17.44
N ASN A 412 -20.51 4.67 17.99
CA ASN A 412 -21.73 5.07 17.28
C ASN A 412 -22.44 3.92 16.52
N GLY A 413 -22.27 2.68 16.99
CA GLY A 413 -22.86 1.48 16.38
C GLY A 413 -22.05 0.88 15.24
N ILE A 414 -20.89 1.42 14.90
CA ILE A 414 -20.03 0.84 13.87
C ILE A 414 -19.27 -0.34 14.44
N GLN A 415 -19.40 -1.48 13.77
CA GLN A 415 -18.66 -2.71 14.08
C GLN A 415 -17.83 -3.13 12.87
N ILE A 416 -16.63 -3.62 13.15
CA ILE A 416 -15.72 -4.18 12.16
C ILE A 416 -15.35 -5.61 12.52
N ARG A 417 -14.96 -6.38 11.50
CA ARG A 417 -14.47 -7.74 11.66
C ARG A 417 -13.41 -8.03 10.62
N PHE A 418 -12.24 -8.48 11.06
CA PHE A 418 -11.18 -8.94 10.18
C PHE A 418 -11.42 -10.39 9.76
N GLU A 419 -11.26 -10.68 8.47
CA GLU A 419 -11.44 -12.02 7.92
C GLU A 419 -10.16 -12.86 8.16
N PRO A 420 -10.31 -14.17 8.42
CA PRO A 420 -9.16 -15.04 8.66
C PRO A 420 -8.20 -15.15 7.46
N GLY A 421 -6.91 -15.28 7.75
CA GLY A 421 -5.87 -15.53 6.76
C GLY A 421 -5.29 -14.28 6.13
N GLY A 422 -5.28 -13.15 6.83
CA GLY A 422 -4.60 -11.93 6.42
C GLY A 422 -3.13 -11.90 6.83
N LEU A 423 -2.25 -11.49 5.90
CA LEU A 423 -0.90 -11.02 6.22
C LEU A 423 -0.91 -9.50 6.20
N TYR A 424 -0.95 -8.90 7.36
CA TYR A 424 -1.13 -7.47 7.55
C TYR A 424 0.18 -6.72 7.42
N ALA A 425 0.18 -5.62 6.68
CA ALA A 425 1.31 -4.68 6.63
C ALA A 425 1.00 -3.43 7.47
N THR A 426 2.01 -2.88 8.15
CA THR A 426 1.89 -1.58 8.83
C THR A 426 1.44 -0.52 7.84
N GLY A 427 0.36 0.22 8.18
CA GLY A 427 -0.21 1.24 7.30
C GLY A 427 -1.32 0.75 6.36
N ASP A 428 -1.58 -0.56 6.24
CA ASP A 428 -2.80 -1.08 5.62
C ASP A 428 -4.04 -0.47 6.26
N TYR A 429 -5.06 -0.11 5.47
CA TYR A 429 -6.24 0.54 6.04
C TYR A 429 -7.53 0.28 5.28
N TRP A 430 -8.64 0.51 5.97
CA TRP A 430 -10.00 0.52 5.42
C TRP A 430 -10.69 1.84 5.76
N LEU A 431 -11.64 2.24 4.92
CA LEU A 431 -12.47 3.44 5.10
C LEU A 431 -13.92 3.02 5.21
N VAL A 432 -14.60 3.54 6.24
CA VAL A 432 -16.02 3.30 6.51
C VAL A 432 -16.73 4.65 6.52
N PRO A 433 -17.35 5.07 5.41
CA PRO A 433 -18.12 6.30 5.37
C PRO A 433 -19.43 6.13 6.16
N ALA A 434 -19.60 6.92 7.22
CA ALA A 434 -20.79 6.94 8.05
C ALA A 434 -21.64 8.18 7.74
N ARG A 435 -22.95 8.00 7.59
CA ARG A 435 -23.89 9.02 7.14
C ARG A 435 -25.07 9.15 8.11
N VAL A 436 -25.42 10.38 8.43
CA VAL A 436 -26.59 10.69 9.27
C VAL A 436 -27.92 10.70 8.49
N SER A 437 -27.85 10.53 7.15
CA SER A 437 -29.04 10.52 6.28
C SER A 437 -30.02 9.41 6.66
N GLY A 438 -31.30 9.70 6.64
CA GLY A 438 -32.33 8.75 6.99
C GLY A 438 -32.33 8.38 8.47
N GLN A 439 -32.05 7.10 8.76
CA GLN A 439 -31.96 6.60 10.14
C GLN A 439 -30.49 6.42 10.60
N GLY A 440 -29.53 6.90 9.81
CA GLY A 440 -28.10 6.67 10.03
C GLY A 440 -27.61 5.37 9.39
N MET A 441 -26.61 5.45 8.52
CA MET A 441 -26.08 4.32 7.75
C MET A 441 -24.57 4.39 7.55
N ILE A 442 -23.98 3.28 7.12
CA ILE A 442 -22.62 3.25 6.55
C ILE A 442 -22.68 2.89 5.08
N GLU A 443 -21.82 3.51 4.28
CA GLU A 443 -21.65 3.17 2.85
C GLU A 443 -20.69 1.97 2.74
N TRP A 444 -21.19 0.75 2.98
CA TRP A 444 -20.41 -0.47 2.88
C TRP A 444 -21.09 -1.46 1.94
N PRO A 445 -20.38 -2.02 0.94
CA PRO A 445 -20.98 -2.95 -0.01
C PRO A 445 -21.57 -4.18 0.66
N GLN A 446 -22.67 -4.69 0.10
CA GLN A 446 -23.33 -5.91 0.53
C GLN A 446 -23.16 -7.02 -0.51
N LEU A 447 -22.89 -8.22 -0.06
CA LEU A 447 -22.83 -9.42 -0.89
C LEU A 447 -23.83 -10.43 -0.35
N ALA A 448 -24.86 -10.75 -1.13
CA ALA A 448 -25.94 -11.65 -0.74
C ALA A 448 -26.57 -11.30 0.63
N GLY A 449 -26.73 -10.00 0.92
CA GLY A 449 -27.35 -9.53 2.17
C GLY A 449 -26.42 -9.47 3.39
N THR A 450 -25.14 -9.77 3.21
CA THR A 450 -24.11 -9.66 4.26
C THR A 450 -23.05 -8.63 3.86
N PRO A 451 -22.40 -7.93 4.82
CA PRO A 451 -21.31 -7.02 4.50
C PRO A 451 -20.22 -7.71 3.69
N ALA A 452 -19.82 -7.10 2.57
CA ALA A 452 -18.76 -7.66 1.72
C ALA A 452 -17.39 -7.62 2.41
N PRO A 453 -16.54 -8.66 2.27
CA PRO A 453 -15.17 -8.61 2.75
C PRO A 453 -14.31 -7.79 1.76
N LEU A 454 -13.97 -6.55 2.14
CA LEU A 454 -13.14 -5.68 1.30
C LEU A 454 -11.65 -5.85 1.63
N PRO A 455 -10.78 -5.86 0.61
CA PRO A 455 -9.34 -5.86 0.81
C PRO A 455 -8.87 -4.53 1.43
N SER A 456 -7.69 -4.55 2.07
CA SER A 456 -7.07 -3.34 2.58
C SER A 456 -6.73 -2.37 1.44
N ARG A 457 -6.63 -1.11 1.80
CA ARG A 457 -6.06 -0.03 0.97
C ARG A 457 -4.63 0.24 1.44
N GLY A 458 -3.90 1.12 0.76
CA GLY A 458 -2.51 1.41 1.12
C GLY A 458 -1.51 0.47 0.46
N MET A 459 -1.88 -0.03 -0.71
CA MET A 459 -1.13 -1.01 -1.50
C MET A 459 0.33 -0.61 -1.70
N HIS A 460 1.22 -1.53 -1.35
CA HIS A 460 2.59 -1.54 -1.81
C HIS A 460 2.69 -2.37 -3.09
N HIS A 461 3.36 -1.80 -4.08
CA HIS A 461 3.65 -2.45 -5.35
C HIS A 461 5.12 -2.85 -5.36
N ALA A 462 5.43 -4.05 -5.77
CA ALA A 462 6.78 -4.56 -5.73
C ALA A 462 7.26 -5.01 -7.11
N ALA A 463 8.49 -4.65 -7.45
CA ALA A 463 9.13 -5.04 -8.70
C ALA A 463 10.53 -5.57 -8.45
N VAL A 464 10.82 -6.77 -8.95
CA VAL A 464 12.17 -7.36 -8.87
C VAL A 464 13.08 -6.67 -9.88
N LEU A 465 14.15 -6.03 -9.41
CA LEU A 465 15.16 -5.38 -10.26
C LEU A 465 16.18 -6.37 -10.78
N GLY A 466 16.71 -7.23 -9.92
CA GLY A 466 17.71 -8.19 -10.31
C GLY A 466 18.14 -9.11 -9.17
N THR A 467 18.97 -10.08 -9.50
CA THR A 467 19.57 -11.00 -8.55
C THR A 467 21.09 -10.90 -8.62
N TYR A 468 21.75 -11.09 -7.50
CA TYR A 468 23.20 -11.20 -7.41
C TYR A 468 23.60 -12.54 -6.81
N THR A 469 24.60 -13.15 -7.40
CA THR A 469 25.33 -14.28 -6.82
C THR A 469 26.83 -14.07 -7.03
N ALA A 470 27.66 -14.58 -6.13
CA ALA A 470 29.11 -14.47 -6.26
C ALA A 470 29.66 -15.10 -7.57
N ALA A 471 28.97 -16.13 -8.10
CA ALA A 471 29.38 -16.83 -9.32
C ALA A 471 28.97 -16.12 -10.61
N ALA A 472 27.76 -15.47 -10.63
CA ALA A 472 27.19 -14.88 -11.84
C ALA A 472 27.26 -13.36 -11.87
N GLY A 473 27.60 -12.72 -10.74
CA GLY A 473 27.45 -11.29 -10.57
C GLY A 473 25.99 -10.84 -10.54
N TYR A 474 25.73 -9.56 -10.83
CA TYR A 474 24.39 -9.01 -10.92
C TYR A 474 23.74 -9.36 -12.27
N VAL A 475 22.54 -9.89 -12.20
CA VAL A 475 21.70 -10.22 -13.37
C VAL A 475 20.40 -9.44 -13.25
N GLU A 476 20.13 -8.60 -14.24
CA GLU A 476 18.92 -7.80 -14.32
C GLU A 476 17.70 -8.69 -14.58
N CYS A 477 16.65 -8.50 -13.78
CA CYS A 477 15.38 -9.22 -13.91
C CYS A 477 14.28 -8.38 -14.58
N CYS A 478 14.44 -7.06 -14.66
CA CYS A 478 13.41 -6.19 -15.23
C CYS A 478 13.50 -6.10 -16.76
N CYS A 479 12.35 -5.86 -17.39
CA CYS A 479 12.28 -5.57 -18.80
C CYS A 479 12.72 -4.13 -19.08
N ARG A 480 13.46 -3.92 -20.18
CA ARG A 480 13.77 -2.57 -20.68
C ARG A 480 13.02 -2.30 -21.96
N PHE A 481 12.37 -1.16 -22.00
CA PHE A 481 11.60 -0.72 -23.15
C PHE A 481 12.25 0.49 -23.81
N ASP A 482 12.75 0.29 -25.01
CA ASP A 482 13.29 1.38 -25.84
C ASP A 482 12.15 2.19 -26.48
N SER A 483 12.37 3.50 -26.62
CA SER A 483 11.42 4.33 -27.35
C SER A 483 11.24 3.83 -28.80
N LEU A 484 10.05 4.03 -29.37
CA LEU A 484 9.80 3.68 -30.78
C LEU A 484 10.83 4.30 -31.72
N CYS A 485 11.30 5.52 -31.43
CA CYS A 485 12.36 6.18 -32.21
C CYS A 485 13.67 5.40 -32.17
N THR A 486 14.07 4.87 -31.02
CA THR A 486 15.27 4.05 -30.86
C THR A 486 15.10 2.71 -31.61
N LEU A 487 13.94 2.07 -31.46
CA LEU A 487 13.63 0.80 -32.16
C LEU A 487 13.66 0.97 -33.69
N LEU A 488 13.08 2.06 -34.20
CA LEU A 488 13.08 2.37 -35.62
C LEU A 488 14.49 2.66 -36.16
N ARG A 489 15.31 3.40 -35.43
CA ARG A 489 16.72 3.65 -35.81
C ARG A 489 17.51 2.34 -35.86
N ASN A 490 17.35 1.49 -34.85
CA ASN A 490 18.02 0.20 -34.77
C ASN A 490 17.54 -0.77 -35.88
N SER A 491 16.28 -0.71 -36.28
CA SER A 491 15.75 -1.49 -37.40
C SER A 491 16.30 -1.03 -38.75
N ALA A 492 16.51 0.28 -38.93
CA ALA A 492 17.11 0.84 -40.16
C ALA A 492 18.59 0.50 -40.32
N THR A 493 19.31 0.24 -39.21
CA THR A 493 20.71 -0.20 -39.21
C THR A 493 20.89 -1.72 -39.30
N ARG A 494 19.84 -2.51 -39.11
CA ARG A 494 19.87 -3.95 -39.40
C ARG A 494 19.86 -4.14 -40.92
N LYS A 495 20.97 -4.60 -41.50
CA LYS A 495 21.00 -5.10 -42.87
C LYS A 495 19.82 -6.06 -43.09
N PRO A 496 19.14 -6.02 -44.24
CA PRO A 496 18.12 -7.01 -44.56
C PRO A 496 18.74 -8.40 -44.36
N LEU A 497 18.08 -9.26 -43.61
CA LEU A 497 18.45 -10.68 -43.59
C LEU A 497 18.43 -11.11 -45.05
N ASP A 498 19.58 -11.58 -45.56
CA ASP A 498 19.70 -12.13 -46.90
C ASP A 498 18.58 -13.12 -47.18
N ALA A 499 17.76 -12.80 -48.16
CA ALA A 499 16.67 -13.63 -48.65
C ALA A 499 17.21 -14.83 -49.44
N THR A 500 18.23 -15.54 -48.90
CA THR A 500 18.85 -16.71 -49.52
C THR A 500 18.82 -17.93 -48.61
N THR A 501 17.62 -18.31 -48.17
CA THR A 501 17.34 -19.72 -47.80
C THR A 501 15.85 -19.93 -47.81
N GLY A 502 15.26 -20.29 -48.97
CA GLY A 502 13.83 -20.55 -49.05
C GLY A 502 13.33 -20.96 -50.45
N ALA A 503 14.26 -21.37 -51.31
CA ALA A 503 13.90 -21.97 -52.59
C ALA A 503 13.76 -23.49 -52.43
N VAL A 504 12.66 -23.95 -51.85
CA VAL A 504 12.25 -25.36 -52.01
C VAL A 504 10.73 -25.40 -52.15
N ALA A 505 10.32 -26.01 -53.29
CA ALA A 505 9.00 -26.57 -53.60
C ALA A 505 7.89 -25.63 -54.05
N LYS A 506 8.02 -25.17 -55.30
CA LYS A 506 6.85 -25.10 -56.20
C LYS A 506 6.92 -26.27 -57.17
N LYS A 507 6.14 -27.32 -56.93
CA LYS A 507 5.73 -28.31 -57.95
C LYS A 507 4.42 -28.98 -57.52
N ALA A 508 3.47 -28.89 -58.44
CA ALA A 508 2.18 -29.59 -58.58
C ALA A 508 0.99 -28.68 -58.27
N ALA A 509 0.00 -28.53 -59.09
CA ALA A 509 -0.44 -29.10 -60.35
C ALA A 509 -1.54 -28.15 -60.83
N VAL A 510 -1.47 -27.76 -62.08
CA VAL A 510 -2.55 -27.10 -62.83
C VAL A 510 -3.60 -28.14 -63.12
N ALA A 511 -4.82 -27.97 -62.63
CA ALA A 511 -6.02 -28.63 -63.19
C ALA A 511 -6.99 -27.54 -63.67
N LYS A 512 -7.12 -27.50 -64.98
CA LYS A 512 -8.11 -26.71 -65.70
C LYS A 512 -9.49 -27.28 -65.45
N THR A 513 -10.45 -26.44 -65.06
CA THR A 513 -11.87 -26.69 -65.47
C THR A 513 -12.54 -25.35 -65.73
N THR A 514 -13.11 -25.30 -66.94
CA THR A 514 -13.78 -24.21 -67.61
C THR A 514 -15.17 -23.94 -67.01
N PRO A 515 -15.75 -22.75 -67.18
CA PRO A 515 -17.00 -22.38 -66.53
C PRO A 515 -18.21 -22.72 -67.34
N ALA A 516 -19.27 -23.16 -66.70
CA ALA A 516 -20.62 -23.27 -67.33
C ALA A 516 -21.50 -22.12 -66.81
N ALA A 517 -21.89 -21.31 -67.77
CA ALA A 517 -22.91 -20.27 -67.65
C ALA A 517 -24.30 -20.86 -67.40
N LYS A 518 -25.06 -20.29 -66.44
CA LYS A 518 -26.55 -20.38 -66.52
C LYS A 518 -27.22 -19.09 -66.06
N LYS A 519 -28.10 -18.71 -66.97
CA LYS A 519 -28.93 -17.53 -67.11
C LYS A 519 -29.74 -17.12 -65.87
N ALA A 520 -29.93 -15.83 -65.81
CA ALA A 520 -30.87 -15.07 -64.99
C ALA A 520 -32.33 -15.46 -65.19
N THR A 521 -33.14 -15.34 -64.14
CA THR A 521 -34.53 -14.93 -64.23
C THR A 521 -34.90 -14.01 -63.05
N ARG A 522 -35.37 -12.87 -63.46
CA ARG A 522 -35.90 -11.74 -62.71
C ARG A 522 -37.35 -12.03 -62.32
N LYS A 523 -37.77 -11.84 -61.09
CA LYS A 523 -39.18 -11.52 -60.79
C LYS A 523 -39.22 -10.58 -59.53
N LYS A 524 -39.84 -9.44 -59.75
CA LYS A 524 -40.46 -8.51 -58.83
C LYS A 524 -41.97 -8.75 -58.93
N PRO A 525 -42.76 -8.06 -58.07
CA PRO A 525 -42.93 -7.90 -56.65
C PRO A 525 -44.34 -8.30 -56.17
N GLY A 526 -44.49 -8.33 -54.89
CA GLY A 526 -45.77 -8.40 -54.23
C GLY A 526 -45.53 -7.96 -52.78
#